data_09847e6aad2e9ab0e048f566ba1ab9b6
#
_entry.id   09847e6aad2e9ab0e048f566ba1ab9b6
#
_cell.length_a   1.000
_cell.length_b   1.000
_cell.length_c   1.000
_cell.angle_alpha   90.00
_cell.angle_beta   90.00
_cell.angle_gamma   90.00
#
_symmetry.space_group_name_H-M   'P 1'
#
loop_
_entity.id
_entity.type
_entity.pdbx_description
1 polymer ?
#
loop_
_entity_poly.entity_id
_entity_poly.type
_entity_poly.pdbx_seq_one_letter_code
_entity_poly.pdbx_strand_id
1 'polypeptide(L)'
;MQTIYLKKFGKVLVSRPAGREAFNAIRSTLNASELIQIDFEDVLTVTPSWFDEFLTNLADFSTGTVTLLPTQNASVLAALPVLATARQDKVASIIQQFLSKK
;
A
#
# COMPACT_ATOMS: atom_id res chain seq x y z
N MET A 1 8.39 -7.37 12.80
CA MET A 1 8.27 -6.72 11.50
C MET A 1 7.59 -7.68 10.51
N GLN A 2 6.62 -7.17 9.77
CA GLN A 2 5.87 -7.96 8.80
C GLN A 2 5.99 -7.33 7.43
N THR A 3 6.08 -8.15 6.38
CA THR A 3 6.14 -7.69 5.00
C THR A 3 4.96 -8.24 4.22
N ILE A 4 4.24 -7.34 3.53
CA ILE A 4 3.15 -7.73 2.64
C ILE A 4 3.70 -7.68 1.21
N TYR A 5 3.73 -8.84 0.56
CA TYR A 5 4.16 -8.92 -0.84
C TYR A 5 2.92 -8.81 -1.72
N LEU A 6 2.77 -7.66 -2.38
CA LEU A 6 1.57 -7.42 -3.19
C LEU A 6 1.42 -8.40 -4.33
N LYS A 7 2.52 -9.03 -4.75
CA LYS A 7 2.48 -10.03 -5.83
C LYS A 7 1.58 -11.24 -5.49
N LYS A 8 1.32 -11.47 -4.21
CA LYS A 8 0.43 -12.57 -3.82
C LYS A 8 -1.01 -12.33 -4.26
N PHE A 9 -1.38 -11.10 -4.57
CA PHE A 9 -2.72 -10.75 -5.03
C PHE A 9 -2.82 -10.71 -6.55
N GLY A 10 -1.70 -10.94 -7.26
CA GLY A 10 -1.66 -10.91 -8.71
C GLY A 10 -0.68 -9.89 -9.24
N LYS A 11 -0.54 -9.85 -10.56
CA LYS A 11 0.40 -8.93 -11.20
C LYS A 11 -0.27 -7.63 -11.66
N VAL A 12 -1.58 -7.62 -11.80
CA VAL A 12 -2.35 -6.45 -12.23
C VAL A 12 -3.38 -6.17 -11.15
N LEU A 13 -3.14 -5.10 -10.39
CA LEU A 13 -3.95 -4.77 -9.22
C LEU A 13 -4.78 -3.54 -9.57
N VAL A 14 -6.06 -3.77 -9.88
CA VAL A 14 -6.97 -2.73 -10.36
C VAL A 14 -8.28 -2.80 -9.58
N SER A 15 -8.96 -1.67 -9.51
CA SER A 15 -10.28 -1.46 -8.91
C SER A 15 -10.27 -1.37 -7.39
N ARG A 16 -11.17 -0.54 -6.88
CA ARG A 16 -11.29 -0.32 -5.45
C ARG A 16 -11.83 -1.55 -4.71
N PRO A 17 -12.87 -2.24 -5.21
CA PRO A 17 -13.34 -3.45 -4.53
C PRO A 17 -12.27 -4.54 -4.41
N ALA A 18 -11.42 -4.70 -5.43
CA ALA A 18 -10.36 -5.69 -5.38
C ALA A 18 -9.32 -5.33 -4.32
N GLY A 19 -9.02 -4.03 -4.13
CA GLY A 19 -8.11 -3.59 -3.08
C GLY A 19 -8.64 -3.92 -1.70
N ARG A 20 -9.93 -3.73 -1.49
CA ARG A 20 -10.58 -4.06 -0.22
C ARG A 20 -10.52 -5.56 0.04
N GLU A 21 -10.84 -6.37 -0.98
CA GLU A 21 -10.81 -7.82 -0.84
C GLU A 21 -9.40 -8.33 -0.54
N ALA A 22 -8.40 -7.73 -1.16
CA ALA A 22 -7.02 -8.11 -0.90
C ALA A 22 -6.66 -7.90 0.57
N PHE A 23 -7.01 -6.75 1.13
CA PHE A 23 -6.74 -6.50 2.54
C PHE A 23 -7.52 -7.45 3.44
N ASN A 24 -8.79 -7.67 3.15
CA ASN A 24 -9.61 -8.57 3.97
C ASN A 24 -9.06 -9.99 3.99
N ALA A 25 -8.42 -10.42 2.89
CA ALA A 25 -7.87 -11.76 2.79
C ALA A 25 -6.68 -11.98 3.72
N ILE A 26 -5.95 -10.92 4.07
CA ILE A 26 -4.74 -11.06 4.89
C ILE A 26 -4.87 -10.46 6.28
N ARG A 27 -5.97 -9.78 6.56
CA ARG A 27 -6.14 -9.03 7.82
C ARG A 27 -5.86 -9.89 9.04
N SER A 28 -6.36 -11.12 9.05
CA SER A 28 -6.22 -12.00 10.23
C SER A 28 -4.80 -12.50 10.42
N THR A 29 -3.92 -12.35 9.43
CA THR A 29 -2.53 -12.79 9.53
C THR A 29 -1.59 -11.67 9.99
N LEU A 30 -2.11 -10.45 10.13
CA LEU A 30 -1.31 -9.28 10.48
C LEU A 30 -1.39 -8.96 11.97
N ASN A 31 -0.29 -8.42 12.50
CA ASN A 31 -0.26 -7.87 13.84
C ASN A 31 -0.28 -6.34 13.73
N ALA A 32 -1.36 -5.73 14.25
CA ALA A 32 -1.58 -4.30 14.09
C ALA A 32 -0.51 -3.44 14.76
N SER A 33 0.15 -3.95 15.80
CA SER A 33 1.13 -3.16 16.57
C SER A 33 2.54 -3.24 16.01
N GLU A 34 2.81 -4.12 15.04
CA GLU A 34 4.14 -4.26 14.47
C GLU A 34 4.35 -3.34 13.29
N LEU A 35 5.63 -3.12 12.96
CA LEU A 35 6.00 -2.45 11.72
C LEU A 35 5.57 -3.32 10.54
N ILE A 36 4.85 -2.73 9.60
CA ILE A 36 4.37 -3.41 8.40
C ILE A 36 5.00 -2.75 7.18
N GLN A 37 5.65 -3.54 6.33
CA GLN A 37 6.25 -3.06 5.09
C GLN A 37 5.48 -3.60 3.91
N ILE A 38 5.35 -2.80 2.85
CA ILE A 38 4.70 -3.21 1.61
C ILE A 38 5.78 -3.35 0.53
N ASP A 39 5.84 -4.53 -0.09
CA ASP A 39 6.80 -4.87 -1.13
C ASP A 39 6.08 -4.97 -2.47
N PHE A 40 6.58 -4.23 -3.47
CA PHE A 40 5.99 -4.17 -4.81
C PHE A 40 6.65 -5.10 -5.82
N GLU A 41 7.57 -5.96 -5.38
CA GLU A 41 8.30 -6.83 -6.28
C GLU A 41 7.36 -7.70 -7.13
N ASP A 42 7.69 -7.83 -8.41
CA ASP A 42 6.96 -8.68 -9.36
C ASP A 42 5.52 -8.25 -9.66
N VAL A 43 5.10 -7.08 -9.22
CA VAL A 43 3.83 -6.50 -9.62
C VAL A 43 4.06 -5.68 -10.89
N LEU A 44 3.18 -5.85 -11.89
CA LEU A 44 3.28 -5.10 -13.15
C LEU A 44 2.55 -3.77 -13.07
N THR A 45 1.31 -3.79 -12.58
CA THR A 45 0.45 -2.60 -12.56
C THR A 45 -0.30 -2.50 -11.25
N VAL A 46 -0.27 -1.30 -10.67
CA VAL A 46 -1.09 -0.95 -9.50
C VAL A 46 -1.81 0.35 -9.85
N THR A 47 -3.14 0.34 -9.82
CA THR A 47 -3.92 1.56 -10.05
C THR A 47 -4.10 2.34 -8.76
N PRO A 48 -4.26 3.68 -8.84
CA PRO A 48 -4.51 4.48 -7.65
C PRO A 48 -5.71 4.01 -6.84
N SER A 49 -6.81 3.61 -7.51
CA SER A 49 -8.01 3.19 -6.79
C SER A 49 -7.79 1.91 -5.97
N TRP A 50 -7.08 0.93 -6.53
CA TRP A 50 -6.76 -0.30 -5.79
C TRP A 50 -5.91 0.02 -4.57
N PHE A 51 -4.84 0.78 -4.80
CA PHE A 51 -3.88 1.06 -3.73
C PHE A 51 -4.46 1.97 -2.66
N ASP A 52 -5.28 2.95 -3.06
CA ASP A 52 -5.95 3.81 -2.11
C ASP A 52 -6.83 3.00 -1.15
N GLU A 53 -7.60 2.07 -1.68
CA GLU A 53 -8.47 1.25 -0.84
C GLU A 53 -7.66 0.31 0.05
N PHE A 54 -6.67 -0.35 -0.51
CA PHE A 54 -5.82 -1.27 0.25
C PHE A 54 -5.08 -0.55 1.37
N LEU A 55 -4.44 0.58 1.05
CA LEU A 55 -3.62 1.30 2.00
C LEU A 55 -4.47 1.99 3.07
N THR A 56 -5.66 2.47 2.71
CA THR A 56 -6.57 3.07 3.67
C THR A 56 -7.01 2.04 4.72
N ASN A 57 -7.41 0.85 4.28
CA ASN A 57 -7.80 -0.20 5.21
C ASN A 57 -6.63 -0.65 6.08
N LEU A 58 -5.45 -0.74 5.51
CA LEU A 58 -4.27 -1.11 6.27
C LEU A 58 -3.91 -0.03 7.30
N ALA A 59 -3.98 1.24 6.92
CA ALA A 59 -3.66 2.34 7.83
C ALA A 59 -4.65 2.41 8.98
N ASP A 60 -5.93 2.15 8.72
CA ASP A 60 -6.95 2.13 9.77
C ASP A 60 -6.76 0.96 10.73
N PHE A 61 -6.27 -0.16 10.22
CA PHE A 61 -6.01 -1.36 11.03
C PHE A 61 -4.77 -1.19 11.90
N SER A 62 -3.71 -0.62 11.34
CA SER A 62 -2.40 -0.57 11.99
C SER A 62 -2.34 0.48 13.09
N THR A 63 -1.81 0.10 14.25
CA THR A 63 -1.50 1.05 15.33
C THR A 63 -0.01 1.37 15.35
N GLY A 64 0.79 0.67 14.55
CA GLY A 64 2.23 0.91 14.43
C GLY A 64 2.58 1.67 13.16
N THR A 65 3.77 1.43 12.65
CA THR A 65 4.28 2.11 11.47
C THR A 65 4.06 1.28 10.21
N VAL A 66 3.58 1.92 9.14
CA VAL A 66 3.47 1.31 7.82
C VAL A 66 4.46 2.02 6.91
N THR A 67 5.29 1.25 6.21
CA THR A 67 6.26 1.80 5.26
C THR A 67 6.13 1.12 3.91
N LEU A 68 6.49 1.85 2.85
CA LEU A 68 6.52 1.32 1.50
C LEU A 68 7.98 1.08 1.13
N LEU A 69 8.29 -0.12 0.65
CA LEU A 69 9.66 -0.44 0.24
C LEU A 69 9.97 0.20 -1.12
N PRO A 70 11.26 0.48 -1.41
CA PRO A 70 11.62 1.10 -2.69
C PRO A 70 11.17 0.26 -3.87
N THR A 71 10.80 0.92 -4.96
CA THR A 71 10.34 0.26 -6.17
C THR A 71 10.72 1.09 -7.40
N GLN A 72 10.92 0.40 -8.53
CA GLN A 72 11.11 1.03 -9.84
C GLN A 72 9.83 0.94 -10.68
N ASN A 73 8.75 0.43 -10.12
CA ASN A 73 7.50 0.23 -10.86
C ASN A 73 6.89 1.57 -11.25
N ALA A 74 6.77 1.83 -12.54
CA ALA A 74 6.28 3.12 -13.04
C ALA A 74 4.85 3.40 -12.61
N SER A 75 3.98 2.37 -12.56
CA SER A 75 2.60 2.58 -12.16
C SER A 75 2.49 2.99 -10.68
N VAL A 76 3.33 2.40 -9.83
CA VAL A 76 3.38 2.77 -8.41
C VAL A 76 3.89 4.20 -8.27
N LEU A 77 4.99 4.51 -8.92
CA LEU A 77 5.60 5.85 -8.83
C LEU A 77 4.66 6.93 -9.37
N ALA A 78 3.81 6.60 -10.33
CA ALA A 78 2.81 7.54 -10.85
C ALA A 78 1.62 7.68 -9.92
N ALA A 79 1.20 6.60 -9.25
CA ALA A 79 0.01 6.61 -8.41
C ALA A 79 0.23 7.33 -7.07
N LEU A 80 1.42 7.18 -6.48
CA LEU A 80 1.67 7.68 -5.12
C LEU A 80 1.53 9.19 -4.99
N PRO A 81 2.08 10.03 -5.88
CA PRO A 81 1.90 11.47 -5.75
C PRO A 81 0.44 11.90 -5.87
N VAL A 82 -0.33 11.23 -6.72
CA VAL A 82 -1.76 11.52 -6.88
C VAL A 82 -2.49 11.30 -5.56
N LEU A 83 -2.25 10.17 -4.92
CA LEU A 83 -2.89 9.85 -3.65
C LEU A 83 -2.44 10.79 -2.54
N ALA A 84 -1.16 11.12 -2.47
CA ALA A 84 -0.64 12.02 -1.44
C ALA A 84 -1.24 13.42 -1.55
N THR A 85 -1.44 13.91 -2.78
CA THR A 85 -2.03 15.23 -3.02
C THR A 85 -3.49 15.28 -2.60
N ALA A 86 -4.21 14.18 -2.76
CA ALA A 86 -5.64 14.13 -2.51
C ALA A 86 -6.00 13.93 -1.04
N ARG A 87 -5.02 13.64 -0.17
CA ARG A 87 -5.29 13.24 1.21
C ARG A 87 -4.42 13.98 2.20
N GLN A 88 -4.89 14.07 3.46
CA GLN A 88 -4.15 14.69 4.55
C GLN A 88 -4.18 13.79 5.80
N ASP A 89 -4.34 12.49 5.62
CA ASP A 89 -4.46 11.54 6.73
C ASP A 89 -3.20 10.67 6.83
N LYS A 90 -3.29 9.57 7.58
CA LYS A 90 -2.17 8.64 7.78
C LYS A 90 -1.66 8.08 6.45
N VAL A 91 -2.56 7.85 5.48
CA VAL A 91 -2.17 7.35 4.16
C VAL A 91 -1.23 8.34 3.48
N ALA A 92 -1.57 9.63 3.51
CA ALA A 92 -0.71 10.66 2.94
C ALA A 92 0.65 10.68 3.61
N SER A 93 0.70 10.53 4.93
CA SER A 93 1.97 10.52 5.67
C SER A 93 2.85 9.34 5.26
N ILE A 94 2.27 8.16 5.08
CA ILE A 94 3.00 6.97 4.65
C ILE A 94 3.63 7.22 3.27
N ILE A 95 2.86 7.77 2.35
CA ILE A 95 3.33 8.06 1.00
C ILE A 95 4.39 9.15 1.00
N GLN A 96 4.19 10.21 1.78
CA GLN A 96 5.15 11.31 1.88
C GLN A 96 6.50 10.82 2.37
N GLN A 97 6.52 9.92 3.35
CA GLN A 97 7.76 9.34 3.84
C GLN A 97 8.48 8.57 2.75
N PHE A 98 7.74 7.79 1.95
CA PHE A 98 8.32 7.08 0.83
C PHE A 98 8.94 8.04 -0.18
N LEU A 99 8.20 9.09 -0.56
CA LEU A 99 8.65 10.04 -1.57
C LEU A 99 9.87 10.84 -1.09
N SER A 100 9.96 11.12 0.19
CA SER A 100 11.03 11.96 0.72
C SER A 100 12.36 11.22 0.90
N LYS A 101 12.36 9.90 0.76
CA LYS A 101 13.57 9.08 0.93
C LYS A 101 14.41 8.97 -0.34
N LYS A 102 14.07 9.66 -1.35
CA LYS A 102 14.82 9.60 -2.61
C LYS A 102 16.14 10.30 -2.51
#